data_b9f369093d7eff56f6c22a5b9ae42ab0
#
_entry.id   b9f369093d7eff56f6c22a5b9ae42ab0
#
_cell.length_a   1.000
_cell.length_b   1.000
_cell.length_c   1.000
_cell.angle_alpha   90.00
_cell.angle_beta   90.00
_cell.angle_gamma   90.00
#
_symmetry.space_group_name_H-M   'P 1'
#
loop_
_entity.id
_entity.type
_entity.pdbx_description
1 polymer ?
#
loop_
_entity_poly.entity_id
_entity_poly.type
_entity_poly.pdbx_seq_one_letter_code
_entity_poly.pdbx_strand_id
1 'polypeptide(L)'
;MLLKKGVPSSAIIVPKGRAEGTLEELKLAFNTVGPVTLPVILVSSKFHTRRVRLTWNYITHGESTAIVRAAEGDPFDPARWWRERRFVSSVVREYLGLINYYAGFPVAP
;
A
#
# COMPACT_ATOMS: atom_id res chain seq x y z
N MET A 1 6.26 10.47 -13.73
CA MET A 1 6.30 11.43 -12.60
C MET A 1 7.64 11.48 -11.89
N LEU A 2 8.20 10.34 -11.51
CA LEU A 2 9.51 10.30 -10.85
C LEU A 2 10.63 10.89 -11.72
N LEU A 3 10.59 10.64 -13.01
CA LEU A 3 11.58 11.22 -13.94
C LEU A 3 11.60 12.74 -13.93
N LYS A 4 10.42 13.36 -13.78
CA LYS A 4 10.31 14.82 -13.69
C LYS A 4 10.90 15.38 -12.40
N LYS A 5 11.05 14.55 -11.37
CA LYS A 5 11.63 14.93 -10.09
C LYS A 5 13.12 14.60 -9.97
N GLY A 6 13.73 14.23 -11.08
CA GLY A 6 15.17 13.98 -11.14
C GLY A 6 15.60 12.57 -10.76
N VAL A 7 14.67 11.62 -10.62
CA VAL A 7 15.01 10.23 -10.37
C VAL A 7 15.53 9.60 -11.67
N PRO A 8 16.74 9.01 -11.68
CA PRO A 8 17.25 8.35 -12.89
C PRO A 8 16.36 7.20 -13.34
N SER A 9 16.18 7.03 -14.63
CA SER A 9 15.37 5.92 -15.16
C SER A 9 15.91 4.55 -14.74
N SER A 10 17.22 4.43 -14.58
CA SER A 10 17.85 3.19 -14.10
C SER A 10 17.48 2.82 -12.67
N ALA A 11 17.03 3.79 -11.87
CA ALA A 11 16.60 3.58 -10.49
C ALA A 11 15.10 3.30 -10.37
N ILE A 12 14.37 3.34 -11.48
CA ILE A 12 12.92 3.10 -11.52
C ILE A 12 12.66 1.70 -12.07
N ILE A 13 11.99 0.88 -11.26
CA ILE A 13 11.61 -0.46 -11.66
C ILE A 13 10.09 -0.51 -11.75
N VAL A 14 9.59 -0.86 -12.94
CA VAL A 14 8.16 -1.11 -13.15
C VAL A 14 7.99 -2.63 -13.23
N PRO A 15 7.38 -3.27 -12.22
CA PRO A 15 7.23 -4.72 -12.23
C PRO A 15 6.40 -5.18 -13.42
N LYS A 16 6.80 -6.29 -14.01
CA LYS A 16 6.00 -6.95 -15.05
C LYS A 16 4.93 -7.77 -14.36
N GLY A 17 3.70 -7.62 -14.81
CA GLY A 17 2.58 -8.33 -14.25
C GLY A 17 1.44 -7.39 -13.90
N ARG A 18 0.34 -7.98 -13.50
CA ARG A 18 -0.87 -7.24 -13.17
C ARG A 18 -1.35 -7.66 -11.78
N ALA A 19 -1.66 -6.69 -10.97
CA ALA A 19 -2.19 -6.92 -9.64
C ALA A 19 -3.61 -6.38 -9.55
N GLU A 20 -4.52 -7.16 -8.98
CA GLU A 20 -5.94 -6.79 -8.85
C GLU A 20 -6.30 -6.34 -7.44
N GLY A 21 -5.36 -6.31 -6.53
CA GLY A 21 -5.60 -5.88 -5.17
C GLY A 21 -4.31 -5.61 -4.42
N THR A 22 -4.47 -5.08 -3.22
CA THR A 22 -3.32 -4.68 -2.38
C THR A 22 -2.39 -5.85 -2.07
N LEU A 23 -2.94 -7.02 -1.75
CA LEU A 23 -2.13 -8.19 -1.44
C LEU A 23 -1.27 -8.62 -2.63
N GLU A 24 -1.89 -8.72 -3.82
CA GLU A 24 -1.17 -9.09 -5.04
C GLU A 24 -0.15 -8.04 -5.44
N GLU A 25 -0.50 -6.77 -5.30
CA GLU A 25 0.40 -5.66 -5.60
C GLU A 25 1.64 -5.69 -4.72
N LEU A 26 1.48 -5.89 -3.43
CA LEU A 26 2.60 -5.97 -2.50
C LEU A 26 3.41 -7.25 -2.68
N LYS A 27 2.78 -8.38 -3.02
CA LYS A 27 3.49 -9.61 -3.38
C LYS A 27 4.36 -9.40 -4.61
N LEU A 28 3.82 -8.73 -5.62
CA LEU A 28 4.56 -8.41 -6.84
C LEU A 28 5.76 -7.53 -6.54
N ALA A 29 5.59 -6.51 -5.72
CA ALA A 29 6.67 -5.64 -5.30
C ALA A 29 7.75 -6.40 -4.52
N PHE A 30 7.35 -7.25 -3.58
CA PHE A 30 8.28 -8.06 -2.80
C PHE A 30 9.08 -9.02 -3.68
N ASN A 31 8.42 -9.69 -4.63
CA ASN A 31 9.10 -10.59 -5.56
C ASN A 31 10.05 -9.85 -6.50
N THR A 32 9.77 -8.59 -6.81
CA THR A 32 10.61 -7.78 -7.69
C THR A 32 11.89 -7.33 -6.99
N VAL A 33 11.79 -6.87 -5.73
CA VAL A 33 12.96 -6.38 -4.99
C VAL A 33 13.71 -7.48 -4.26
N GLY A 34 13.05 -8.62 -4.02
CA GLY A 34 13.64 -9.75 -3.31
C GLY A 34 13.77 -9.52 -1.81
N PRO A 35 14.44 -10.43 -1.10
CA PRO A 35 14.71 -10.28 0.33
C PRO A 35 15.54 -9.03 0.58
N VAL A 36 15.05 -8.13 1.42
CA VAL A 36 15.71 -6.86 1.72
C VAL A 36 16.00 -6.79 3.20
N THR A 37 17.27 -6.54 3.55
CA THR A 37 17.70 -6.38 4.94
C THR A 37 17.48 -4.97 5.46
N LEU A 38 17.39 -3.98 4.54
CA LEU A 38 17.13 -2.59 4.88
C LEU A 38 15.63 -2.30 4.91
N PRO A 39 15.19 -1.34 5.72
CA PRO A 39 13.78 -0.94 5.72
C PRO A 39 13.31 -0.47 4.35
N VAL A 40 12.08 -0.84 4.00
CA VAL A 40 11.43 -0.44 2.76
C VAL A 40 10.47 0.70 3.07
N ILE A 41 10.46 1.73 2.23
CA ILE A 41 9.51 2.83 2.36
C ILE A 41 8.34 2.56 1.41
N LEU A 42 7.15 2.43 1.99
CA LEU A 42 5.92 2.24 1.24
C LEU A 42 5.11 3.54 1.28
N VAL A 43 4.75 4.05 0.12
CA VAL A 43 3.97 5.29 -0.01
C VAL A 43 2.57 4.95 -0.48
N SER A 44 1.56 5.47 0.21
CA SER A 44 0.17 5.20 -0.07
C SER A 44 -0.71 6.39 0.30
N SER A 45 -2.01 6.28 0.03
CA SER A 45 -2.99 7.27 0.47
C SER A 45 -3.13 7.25 1.99
N LYS A 46 -3.51 8.39 2.58
CA LYS A 46 -3.64 8.54 4.04
C LYS A 46 -4.56 7.49 4.66
N PHE A 47 -5.69 7.19 4.00
CA PHE A 47 -6.67 6.23 4.53
C PHE A 47 -6.22 4.76 4.40
N HIS A 48 -5.16 4.49 3.63
CA HIS A 48 -4.75 3.14 3.25
C HIS A 48 -3.48 2.66 3.96
N THR A 49 -2.77 3.55 4.65
CA THR A 49 -1.43 3.26 5.20
C THR A 49 -1.40 2.09 6.19
N ARG A 50 -2.41 1.98 7.05
CA ARG A 50 -2.48 0.91 8.03
C ARG A 50 -2.59 -0.47 7.36
N ARG A 51 -3.47 -0.58 6.38
CA ARG A 51 -3.67 -1.85 5.66
C ARG A 51 -2.45 -2.24 4.85
N VAL A 52 -1.77 -1.28 4.24
CA VAL A 52 -0.52 -1.52 3.52
C VAL A 52 0.54 -2.09 4.46
N ARG A 53 0.70 -1.52 5.64
CA ARG A 53 1.65 -2.01 6.63
C ARG A 53 1.35 -3.43 7.09
N LEU A 54 0.09 -3.69 7.42
CA LEU A 54 -0.34 -5.02 7.87
C LEU A 54 -0.15 -6.06 6.79
N THR A 55 -0.50 -5.73 5.56
CA THR A 55 -0.36 -6.64 4.42
C THR A 55 1.10 -6.94 4.11
N TRP A 56 1.98 -5.93 4.19
CA TRP A 56 3.41 -6.14 4.00
C TRP A 56 3.98 -7.06 5.07
N ASN A 57 3.62 -6.86 6.33
CA ASN A 57 4.05 -7.75 7.41
C ASN A 57 3.56 -9.18 7.20
N TYR A 58 2.34 -9.35 6.70
CA TYR A 58 1.78 -10.66 6.38
C TYR A 58 2.59 -11.37 5.29
N ILE A 59 2.92 -10.65 4.21
CA ILE A 59 3.66 -11.21 3.06
C ILE A 59 5.08 -11.57 3.45
N THR A 60 5.74 -10.72 4.24
CA THR A 60 7.15 -10.89 4.60
C THR A 60 7.35 -11.67 5.89
N HIS A 61 6.28 -12.11 6.54
CA HIS A 61 6.31 -12.80 7.84
C HIS A 61 7.05 -11.99 8.91
N GLY A 62 6.98 -10.65 8.80
CA GLY A 62 7.65 -9.76 9.74
C GLY A 62 9.16 -9.62 9.55
N GLU A 63 9.71 -10.25 8.54
CA GLU A 63 11.17 -10.23 8.30
C GLU A 63 11.67 -8.94 7.65
N SER A 64 10.78 -8.19 7.00
CA SER A 64 11.12 -6.92 6.36
C SER A 64 10.40 -5.77 7.06
N THR A 65 11.16 -4.81 7.55
CA THR A 65 10.61 -3.62 8.19
C THR A 65 10.10 -2.64 7.12
N ALA A 66 8.86 -2.21 7.26
CA ALA A 66 8.28 -1.20 6.37
C ALA A 66 8.08 0.11 7.11
N ILE A 67 8.47 1.19 6.47
CA ILE A 67 8.14 2.54 6.88
C ILE A 67 7.05 3.03 5.94
N VAL A 68 5.83 3.21 6.45
CA VAL A 68 4.69 3.59 5.62
C VAL A 68 4.43 5.08 5.77
N ARG A 69 4.33 5.76 4.64
CA ARG A 69 4.09 7.21 4.60
C ARG A 69 2.91 7.52 3.69
N ALA A 70 2.13 8.52 4.08
CA ALA A 70 1.07 9.03 3.22
C ALA A 70 1.68 9.86 2.09
N ALA A 71 1.09 9.75 0.90
CA ALA A 71 1.49 10.55 -0.23
C ALA A 71 1.27 12.03 0.05
N GLU A 72 2.25 12.86 -0.28
CA GLU A 72 2.13 14.29 -0.15
C GLU A 72 1.06 14.81 -1.13
N GLY A 73 0.23 15.75 -0.66
CA GLY A 73 -0.85 16.30 -1.49
C GLY A 73 -2.11 15.43 -1.56
N ASP A 74 -2.19 14.36 -0.80
CA ASP A 74 -3.40 13.55 -0.72
C ASP A 74 -4.56 14.40 -0.16
N PRO A 75 -5.67 14.54 -0.89
CA PRO A 75 -6.79 15.37 -0.47
C PRO A 75 -7.62 14.81 0.69
N PHE A 76 -7.36 13.57 1.11
CA PHE A 76 -8.11 12.95 2.18
C PHE A 76 -7.89 13.68 3.51
N ASP A 77 -8.99 14.11 4.16
CA ASP A 77 -8.96 14.75 5.46
C ASP A 77 -9.53 13.80 6.52
N PRO A 78 -8.70 13.30 7.44
CA PRO A 78 -9.15 12.39 8.49
C PRO A 78 -10.24 12.97 9.41
N ALA A 79 -10.30 14.31 9.50
CA ALA A 79 -11.28 14.99 10.36
C ALA A 79 -12.63 15.24 9.67
N ARG A 80 -12.70 15.14 8.34
CA ARG A 80 -13.87 15.52 7.57
C ARG A 80 -14.22 14.58 6.42
N TRP A 81 -13.72 13.34 6.45
CA TRP A 81 -13.90 12.39 5.35
C TRP A 81 -15.37 12.08 5.06
N TRP A 82 -16.25 12.17 6.05
CA TRP A 82 -17.67 11.89 5.88
C TRP A 82 -18.43 12.93 5.06
N ARG A 83 -17.82 14.09 4.80
CA ARG A 83 -18.42 15.16 4.00
C ARG A 83 -18.34 14.92 2.51
N GLU A 84 -17.51 13.99 2.05
CA GLU A 84 -17.36 13.68 0.64
C GLU A 84 -17.64 12.20 0.40
N ARG A 85 -18.55 11.92 -0.54
CA ARG A 85 -18.96 10.56 -0.86
C ARG A 85 -17.77 9.67 -1.24
N ARG A 86 -16.83 10.19 -2.01
CA ARG A 86 -15.65 9.43 -2.44
C ARG A 86 -14.82 8.95 -1.25
N PHE A 87 -14.70 9.77 -0.21
CA PHE A 87 -13.95 9.41 0.98
C PHE A 87 -14.72 8.45 1.88
N VAL A 88 -16.05 8.61 1.97
CA VAL A 88 -16.89 7.64 2.69
C VAL A 88 -16.73 6.26 2.08
N SER A 89 -16.82 6.14 0.75
CA SER A 89 -16.64 4.90 0.04
C SER A 89 -15.24 4.30 0.29
N SER A 90 -14.20 5.13 0.25
CA SER A 90 -12.82 4.70 0.50
C SER A 90 -12.62 4.20 1.93
N VAL A 91 -13.15 4.92 2.92
CA VAL A 91 -13.03 4.53 4.33
C VAL A 91 -13.77 3.22 4.60
N VAL A 92 -14.99 3.06 4.08
CA VAL A 92 -15.75 1.82 4.22
C VAL A 92 -14.96 0.65 3.60
N ARG A 93 -14.41 0.84 2.42
CA ARG A 93 -13.60 -0.18 1.74
C ARG A 93 -12.38 -0.56 2.56
N GLU A 94 -11.71 0.41 3.20
CA GLU A 94 -10.55 0.12 4.05
C GLU A 94 -10.93 -0.67 5.30
N TYR A 95 -12.04 -0.34 5.96
CA TYR A 95 -12.50 -1.13 7.10
C TYR A 95 -12.86 -2.55 6.68
N LEU A 96 -13.51 -2.73 5.54
CA LEU A 96 -13.79 -4.07 5.02
C LEU A 96 -12.50 -4.83 4.70
N GLY A 97 -11.50 -4.15 4.15
CA GLY A 97 -10.20 -4.74 3.89
C GLY A 97 -9.47 -5.16 5.16
N LEU A 98 -9.56 -4.37 6.23
CA LEU A 98 -8.97 -4.70 7.52
C LEU A 98 -9.67 -5.90 8.15
N ILE A 99 -11.00 -5.95 8.09
CA ILE A 99 -11.78 -7.10 8.58
C ILE A 99 -11.36 -8.36 7.82
N ASN A 100 -11.24 -8.26 6.50
CA ASN A 100 -10.79 -9.38 5.67
C ASN A 100 -9.39 -9.85 6.06
N TYR A 101 -8.48 -8.92 6.32
CA TYR A 101 -7.12 -9.22 6.78
C TYR A 101 -7.13 -10.00 8.09
N TYR A 102 -7.85 -9.49 9.10
CA TYR A 102 -7.90 -10.14 10.41
C TYR A 102 -8.64 -11.48 10.40
N ALA A 103 -9.49 -11.70 9.41
CA ALA A 103 -10.16 -12.98 9.21
C ALA A 103 -9.33 -13.98 8.39
N GLY A 104 -8.10 -13.64 8.00
CA GLY A 104 -7.20 -14.52 7.26
C GLY A 104 -7.44 -14.52 5.75
N PHE A 105 -7.96 -13.43 5.20
CA PHE A 105 -8.25 -13.26 3.78
C PHE A 105 -9.24 -14.27 3.20
N PRO A 106 -10.44 -14.47 3.82
CA PRO A 106 -11.44 -15.39 3.28
C PRO A 106 -11.99 -14.94 1.92
N VAL A 107 -11.89 -13.65 1.60
CA VAL A 107 -12.23 -13.08 0.31
C VAL A 107 -10.95 -12.62 -0.36
N ALA A 108 -10.80 -12.89 -1.67
CA ALA A 108 -9.62 -12.45 -2.42
C ALA A 108 -9.54 -10.93 -2.39
N PRO A 109 -8.42 -10.37 -1.86
CA PRO A 109 -8.25 -8.93 -1.73
C PRO A 109 -7.94 -8.21 -3.05
#